data_9f0d80c6199eed0ce29b7fdfeae7bab8
#
_entry.id   9f0d80c6199eed0ce29b7fdfeae7bab8
#
_cell.length_a   1.000
_cell.length_b   1.000
_cell.length_c   1.000
_cell.angle_alpha   90.00
_cell.angle_beta   90.00
_cell.angle_gamma   90.00
#
_symmetry.space_group_name_H-M   'P 1'
#
loop_
_entity.id
_entity.type
_entity.pdbx_description
1 polymer ?
#
loop_
_entity_poly.entity_id
_entity_poly.type
_entity_poly.pdbx_seq_one_letter_code
_entity_poly.pdbx_strand_id
1 'polypeptide(L)'
;MCAFLALFLHKIWIDMNEFADKLIDWYAENKRDLPWRETKDPYRIWISEIILQQTRVAQGYDYYIRFMERFPDVFTLADANEDEVMKYWQGLGYYSRARNLHAAARSIREAGEFPKTYEEVLALKGVGEYTAAAICSFAYDIPKAVVDGNVYRVLSRWMGIDTPIDTTTGKKLFAQLAQELMDESRPALYNQAIMDFGALQCTPASPDCLSCPLAESCLALASRSVDVLPIKQHKTKVTSRLFNYIYVRT
;
A
#
# COMPACT_ATOMS: atom_id res chain seq x y z
N MET A 1 -1.93 12.66 -40.27
CA MET A 1 -2.64 12.50 -38.96
C MET A 1 -2.68 11.04 -38.49
N CYS A 2 -3.03 10.04 -39.34
CA CYS A 2 -3.06 8.62 -38.93
C CYS A 2 -1.70 8.03 -38.51
N ALA A 3 -0.59 8.35 -39.23
CA ALA A 3 0.72 7.77 -38.92
C ALA A 3 1.29 8.27 -37.56
N PHE A 4 1.05 9.51 -37.20
CA PHE A 4 1.49 10.09 -35.93
C PHE A 4 0.71 9.48 -34.76
N LEU A 5 -0.60 9.27 -34.92
CA LEU A 5 -1.45 8.62 -33.93
C LEU A 5 -1.04 7.15 -33.75
N ALA A 6 -0.74 6.44 -34.83
CA ALA A 6 -0.28 5.06 -34.79
C ALA A 6 1.08 4.91 -34.08
N LEU A 7 2.04 5.81 -34.35
CA LEU A 7 3.33 5.85 -33.66
C LEU A 7 3.17 6.19 -32.17
N PHE A 8 2.28 7.12 -31.83
CA PHE A 8 2.00 7.49 -30.46
C PHE A 8 1.35 6.34 -29.67
N LEU A 9 0.36 5.66 -30.26
CA LEU A 9 -0.27 4.50 -29.66
C LEU A 9 0.70 3.31 -29.53
N HIS A 10 1.57 3.10 -30.50
CA HIS A 10 2.60 2.05 -30.47
C HIS A 10 3.63 2.34 -29.37
N LYS A 11 4.06 3.61 -29.20
CA LYS A 11 4.95 4.00 -28.11
C LYS A 11 4.29 3.76 -26.74
N ILE A 12 3.03 4.17 -26.56
CA ILE A 12 2.30 3.91 -25.31
C ILE A 12 2.22 2.41 -25.03
N TRP A 13 1.96 1.61 -26.04
CA TRP A 13 1.86 0.16 -25.88
C TRP A 13 3.21 -0.47 -25.48
N ILE A 14 4.33 -0.03 -26.05
CA ILE A 14 5.68 -0.47 -25.66
C ILE A 14 5.97 -0.02 -24.22
N ASP A 15 5.71 1.24 -23.91
CA ASP A 15 5.93 1.79 -22.56
C ASP A 15 5.10 1.04 -21.50
N MET A 16 3.88 0.62 -21.81
CA MET A 16 3.06 -0.20 -20.90
C MET A 16 3.67 -1.58 -20.65
N ASN A 17 4.21 -2.24 -21.66
CA ASN A 17 4.86 -3.55 -21.51
C ASN A 17 6.17 -3.47 -20.72
N GLU A 18 6.89 -2.34 -20.80
CA GLU A 18 8.14 -2.11 -20.06
C GLU A 18 7.94 -1.50 -18.67
N PHE A 19 6.74 -1.06 -18.33
CA PHE A 19 6.46 -0.35 -17.09
C PHE A 19 6.83 -1.18 -15.85
N ALA A 20 6.39 -2.43 -15.80
CA ALA A 20 6.68 -3.32 -14.68
C ALA A 20 8.18 -3.59 -14.55
N ASP A 21 8.89 -3.85 -15.67
CA ASP A 21 10.32 -4.10 -15.66
C ASP A 21 11.12 -2.88 -15.19
N LYS A 22 10.82 -1.68 -15.69
CA LYS A 22 11.45 -0.44 -15.24
C LYS A 22 11.27 -0.19 -13.74
N LEU A 23 10.10 -0.50 -13.18
CA LEU A 23 9.85 -0.40 -11.74
C LEU A 23 10.64 -1.44 -10.95
N ILE A 24 10.68 -2.68 -11.42
CA ILE A 24 11.39 -3.79 -10.76
C ILE A 24 12.89 -3.57 -10.80
N ASP A 25 13.45 -3.10 -11.91
CA ASP A 25 14.88 -2.77 -12.04
C ASP A 25 15.25 -1.62 -11.10
N TRP A 26 14.44 -0.57 -11.06
CA TRP A 26 14.63 0.53 -10.12
C TRP A 26 14.57 0.04 -8.67
N TYR A 27 13.62 -0.83 -8.34
CA TYR A 27 13.44 -1.37 -7.00
C TYR A 27 14.64 -2.23 -6.55
N ALA A 28 15.26 -2.97 -7.45
CA ALA A 28 16.43 -3.78 -7.13
C ALA A 28 17.58 -2.94 -6.52
N GLU A 29 17.72 -1.68 -6.96
CA GLU A 29 18.77 -0.77 -6.50
C GLU A 29 18.33 0.14 -5.33
N ASN A 30 17.03 0.42 -5.20
CA ASN A 30 16.52 1.48 -4.31
C ASN A 30 15.58 1.00 -3.20
N LYS A 31 15.30 -0.30 -3.11
CA LYS A 31 14.38 -0.87 -2.13
C LYS A 31 14.77 -0.53 -0.69
N ARG A 32 13.78 -0.30 0.14
CA ARG A 32 13.97 -0.17 1.58
C ARG A 32 14.17 -1.54 2.21
N ASP A 33 15.15 -1.61 3.10
CA ASP A 33 15.37 -2.80 3.92
C ASP A 33 14.38 -2.84 5.08
N LEU A 34 13.38 -3.72 4.98
CA LEU A 34 12.27 -3.81 5.92
C LEU A 34 12.00 -5.28 6.28
N PRO A 35 11.98 -5.65 7.59
CA PRO A 35 11.94 -7.05 8.04
C PRO A 35 10.70 -7.82 7.56
N TRP A 36 9.58 -7.13 7.32
CA TRP A 36 8.34 -7.74 6.80
C TRP A 36 8.37 -7.98 5.28
N ARG A 37 9.43 -7.57 4.59
CA ARG A 37 9.64 -7.83 3.15
C ARG A 37 10.53 -9.03 2.88
N GLU A 38 11.24 -9.52 3.89
CA GLU A 38 12.13 -10.67 3.80
C GLU A 38 11.44 -11.99 4.12
N THR A 39 10.13 -11.97 4.31
CA THR A 39 9.34 -13.13 4.69
C THR A 39 8.17 -13.35 3.75
N LYS A 40 7.78 -14.62 3.58
CA LYS A 40 6.52 -15.04 2.95
C LYS A 40 5.48 -15.50 3.99
N ASP A 41 5.75 -15.35 5.28
CA ASP A 41 4.79 -15.67 6.33
C ASP A 41 3.60 -14.70 6.29
N PRO A 42 2.38 -15.17 5.97
CA PRO A 42 1.20 -14.32 5.83
C PRO A 42 0.83 -13.59 7.13
N TYR A 43 1.11 -14.19 8.29
CA TYR A 43 0.86 -13.57 9.57
C TYR A 43 1.78 -12.35 9.76
N ARG A 44 3.08 -12.49 9.52
CA ARG A 44 4.06 -11.41 9.65
C ARG A 44 3.79 -10.25 8.70
N ILE A 45 3.41 -10.57 7.47
CA ILE A 45 3.00 -9.59 6.47
C ILE A 45 1.73 -8.88 6.92
N TRP A 46 0.71 -9.62 7.38
CA TRP A 46 -0.55 -9.05 7.87
C TRP A 46 -0.33 -8.07 9.03
N ILE A 47 0.49 -8.45 10.03
CA ILE A 47 0.82 -7.56 11.16
C ILE A 47 1.43 -6.26 10.67
N SER A 48 2.40 -6.33 9.75
CA SER A 48 3.03 -5.12 9.19
C SER A 48 2.02 -4.23 8.46
N GLU A 49 1.17 -4.82 7.62
CA GLU A 49 0.16 -4.07 6.86
C GLU A 49 -0.83 -3.35 7.79
N ILE A 50 -1.28 -4.00 8.87
CA ILE A 50 -2.21 -3.37 9.82
C ILE A 50 -1.51 -2.29 10.66
N ILE A 51 -0.28 -2.49 11.10
CA ILE A 51 0.50 -1.48 11.85
C ILE A 51 0.73 -0.24 10.98
N LEU A 52 1.07 -0.44 9.72
CA LEU A 52 1.42 0.65 8.79
C LEU A 52 0.21 1.41 8.22
N GLN A 53 -1.02 0.95 8.45
CA GLN A 53 -2.20 1.75 8.11
C GLN A 53 -2.14 3.12 8.80
N GLN A 54 -2.02 4.20 8.01
CA GLN A 54 -1.91 5.58 8.52
C GLN A 54 -0.77 5.82 9.53
N THR A 55 0.25 4.96 9.53
CA THR A 55 1.45 5.06 10.36
C THR A 55 2.69 5.10 9.46
N ARG A 56 3.58 6.05 9.70
CA ARG A 56 4.84 6.13 8.95
C ARG A 56 5.73 4.93 9.28
N VAL A 57 6.48 4.43 8.29
CA VAL A 57 7.40 3.29 8.45
C VAL A 57 8.34 3.47 9.64
N ALA A 58 8.98 4.64 9.77
CA ALA A 58 9.89 4.92 10.87
C ALA A 58 9.24 4.79 12.26
N GLN A 59 7.95 5.14 12.38
CA GLN A 59 7.20 4.96 13.63
C GLN A 59 6.74 3.51 13.81
N GLY A 60 6.29 2.87 12.73
CA GLY A 60 5.72 1.51 12.77
C GLY A 60 6.76 0.43 12.99
N TYR A 61 8.04 0.69 12.64
CA TYR A 61 9.12 -0.29 12.72
C TYR A 61 9.29 -0.88 14.13
N ASP A 62 9.49 -0.04 15.14
CA ASP A 62 9.68 -0.49 16.52
C ASP A 62 8.43 -1.17 17.09
N TYR A 63 7.24 -0.73 16.66
CA TYR A 63 5.99 -1.39 17.05
C TYR A 63 5.88 -2.79 16.45
N TYR A 64 6.25 -2.95 15.19
CA TYR A 64 6.27 -4.26 14.54
C TYR A 64 7.22 -5.21 15.27
N ILE A 65 8.45 -4.81 15.55
CA ILE A 65 9.43 -5.65 16.23
C ILE A 65 8.89 -6.11 17.59
N ARG A 66 8.47 -5.18 18.45
CA ARG A 66 7.93 -5.51 19.78
C ARG A 66 6.67 -6.35 19.73
N PHE A 67 5.81 -6.13 18.73
CA PHE A 67 4.59 -6.91 18.55
C PHE A 67 4.92 -8.34 18.13
N MET A 68 5.87 -8.53 17.20
CA MET A 68 6.32 -9.84 16.76
C MET A 68 7.09 -10.62 17.82
N GLU A 69 7.85 -9.94 18.69
CA GLU A 69 8.51 -10.57 19.84
C GLU A 69 7.49 -11.16 20.82
N ARG A 70 6.42 -10.45 21.07
CA ARG A 70 5.39 -10.91 22.03
C ARG A 70 4.39 -11.88 21.42
N PHE A 71 4.02 -11.66 20.17
CA PHE A 71 3.03 -12.46 19.43
C PHE A 71 3.70 -13.00 18.14
N PRO A 72 4.56 -14.03 18.25
CA PRO A 72 5.35 -14.51 17.11
C PRO A 72 4.52 -15.20 16.03
N ASP A 73 3.31 -15.64 16.36
CA ASP A 73 2.37 -16.31 15.47
C ASP A 73 0.92 -15.95 15.79
N VAL A 74 0.01 -16.33 14.87
CA VAL A 74 -1.41 -16.00 14.97
C VAL A 74 -2.11 -16.69 16.17
N PHE A 75 -1.64 -17.85 16.58
CA PHE A 75 -2.23 -18.59 17.69
C PHE A 75 -1.90 -17.93 19.02
N THR A 76 -0.65 -17.52 19.20
CA THR A 76 -0.21 -16.74 20.36
C THR A 76 -0.98 -15.42 20.47
N LEU A 77 -1.23 -14.74 19.34
CA LEU A 77 -2.05 -13.52 19.31
C LEU A 77 -3.50 -13.80 19.66
N ALA A 78 -4.09 -14.88 19.12
CA ALA A 78 -5.48 -15.24 19.35
C ALA A 78 -5.76 -15.61 20.81
N ASP A 79 -4.79 -16.25 21.49
CA ASP A 79 -4.87 -16.67 22.89
C ASP A 79 -4.62 -15.54 23.90
N ALA A 80 -4.06 -14.43 23.44
CA ALA A 80 -3.77 -13.30 24.31
C ALA A 80 -5.04 -12.64 24.87
N ASN A 81 -4.89 -11.98 26.01
CA ASN A 81 -5.94 -11.12 26.53
C ASN A 81 -6.02 -9.83 25.68
N GLU A 82 -7.23 -9.32 25.44
CA GLU A 82 -7.43 -8.07 24.67
C GLU A 82 -6.67 -6.89 25.30
N ASP A 83 -6.65 -6.75 26.62
CA ASP A 83 -5.92 -5.68 27.31
C ASP A 83 -4.42 -5.76 27.03
N GLU A 84 -3.86 -6.96 26.93
CA GLU A 84 -2.45 -7.15 26.58
C GLU A 84 -2.17 -6.70 25.15
N VAL A 85 -3.00 -7.12 24.19
CA VAL A 85 -2.88 -6.68 22.79
C VAL A 85 -2.97 -5.15 22.69
N MET A 86 -3.91 -4.53 23.43
CA MET A 86 -4.08 -3.08 23.47
C MET A 86 -2.89 -2.37 24.08
N LYS A 87 -2.21 -2.96 25.08
CA LYS A 87 -0.99 -2.43 25.68
C LYS A 87 0.16 -2.35 24.67
N TYR A 88 0.36 -3.40 23.86
CA TYR A 88 1.38 -3.41 22.79
C TYR A 88 1.03 -2.46 21.65
N TRP A 89 -0.25 -2.08 21.49
CA TRP A 89 -0.72 -1.12 20.49
C TRP A 89 -0.70 0.34 20.98
N GLN A 90 -0.47 0.57 22.27
CA GLN A 90 -0.55 1.89 22.90
C GLN A 90 0.40 2.88 22.22
N GLY A 91 -0.15 4.01 21.75
CA GLY A 91 0.60 5.07 21.04
C GLY A 91 0.47 5.04 19.51
N LEU A 92 0.04 3.94 18.89
CA LEU A 92 -0.22 3.89 17.45
C LEU A 92 -1.52 4.61 17.03
N GLY A 93 -2.47 4.75 17.96
CA GLY A 93 -3.80 5.29 17.65
C GLY A 93 -4.68 4.31 16.87
N TYR A 94 -5.89 4.77 16.51
CA TYR A 94 -6.85 3.96 15.76
C TYR A 94 -7.02 2.55 16.32
N TYR A 95 -7.33 2.44 17.60
CA TYR A 95 -7.39 1.20 18.38
C TYR A 95 -8.38 0.16 17.85
N SER A 96 -9.33 0.56 16.99
CA SER A 96 -10.19 -0.38 16.27
C SER A 96 -9.41 -1.35 15.40
N ARG A 97 -8.22 -0.95 14.90
CA ARG A 97 -7.33 -1.84 14.14
C ARG A 97 -6.86 -3.02 15.01
N ALA A 98 -6.38 -2.74 16.24
CA ALA A 98 -5.94 -3.77 17.18
C ALA A 98 -7.07 -4.72 17.56
N ARG A 99 -8.29 -4.19 17.83
CA ARG A 99 -9.46 -5.04 18.14
C ARG A 99 -9.86 -5.91 16.96
N ASN A 100 -9.87 -5.37 15.75
CA ASN A 100 -10.19 -6.12 14.55
C ASN A 100 -9.13 -7.18 14.27
N LEU A 101 -7.85 -6.84 14.41
CA LEU A 101 -6.72 -7.74 14.27
C LEU A 101 -6.86 -8.94 15.24
N HIS A 102 -7.12 -8.67 16.51
CA HIS A 102 -7.29 -9.70 17.53
C HIS A 102 -8.52 -10.59 17.27
N ALA A 103 -9.64 -9.99 16.86
CA ALA A 103 -10.83 -10.75 16.50
C ALA A 103 -10.59 -11.64 15.26
N ALA A 104 -9.86 -11.14 14.25
CA ALA A 104 -9.51 -11.93 13.08
C ALA A 104 -8.50 -13.06 13.43
N ALA A 105 -7.55 -12.81 14.34
CA ALA A 105 -6.64 -13.85 14.82
C ALA A 105 -7.41 -15.02 15.47
N ARG A 106 -8.44 -14.72 16.24
CA ARG A 106 -9.31 -15.76 16.83
C ARG A 106 -10.06 -16.56 15.77
N SER A 107 -10.60 -15.91 14.72
CA SER A 107 -11.26 -16.63 13.64
C SER A 107 -10.29 -17.52 12.83
N ILE A 108 -9.04 -17.06 12.64
CA ILE A 108 -8.00 -17.89 12.01
C ILE A 108 -7.65 -19.09 12.89
N ARG A 109 -7.54 -18.91 14.20
CA ARG A 109 -7.31 -20.01 15.15
C ARG A 109 -8.44 -21.05 15.11
N GLU A 110 -9.70 -20.61 15.05
CA GLU A 110 -10.86 -21.51 14.94
C GLU A 110 -10.84 -22.29 13.62
N ALA A 111 -10.38 -21.68 12.52
CA ALA A 111 -10.19 -22.33 11.23
C ALA A 111 -8.98 -23.29 11.20
N GLY A 112 -8.01 -23.12 12.12
CA GLY A 112 -6.82 -23.97 12.25
C GLY A 112 -5.64 -23.55 11.38
N GLU A 113 -5.82 -22.71 10.36
CA GLU A 113 -4.76 -22.19 9.48
C GLU A 113 -5.06 -20.78 8.98
N PHE A 114 -4.04 -20.08 8.53
CA PHE A 114 -4.19 -18.77 7.89
C PHE A 114 -4.85 -18.94 6.50
N PRO A 115 -5.83 -18.09 6.13
CA PRO A 115 -6.52 -18.21 4.85
C PRO A 115 -5.57 -18.01 3.66
N LYS A 116 -5.80 -18.75 2.56
CA LYS A 116 -4.90 -18.85 1.42
C LYS A 116 -5.46 -18.26 0.13
N THR A 117 -6.75 -17.94 0.10
CA THR A 117 -7.39 -17.31 -1.07
C THR A 117 -7.66 -15.82 -0.81
N TYR A 118 -7.77 -15.04 -1.88
CA TYR A 118 -8.07 -13.61 -1.75
C TYR A 118 -9.41 -13.36 -1.04
N GLU A 119 -10.42 -14.14 -1.35
CA GLU A 119 -11.77 -14.03 -0.81
C GLU A 119 -11.78 -14.33 0.70
N GLU A 120 -11.08 -15.36 1.13
CA GLU A 120 -10.96 -15.71 2.55
C GLU A 120 -10.16 -14.67 3.34
N VAL A 121 -9.05 -14.15 2.77
CA VAL A 121 -8.26 -13.09 3.40
C VAL A 121 -9.09 -11.80 3.50
N LEU A 122 -9.84 -11.45 2.46
CA LEU A 122 -10.71 -10.27 2.44
C LEU A 122 -11.85 -10.37 3.46
N ALA A 123 -12.30 -11.59 3.78
CA ALA A 123 -13.35 -11.82 4.77
C ALA A 123 -12.87 -11.62 6.23
N LEU A 124 -11.56 -11.53 6.47
CA LEU A 124 -11.03 -11.29 7.81
C LEU A 124 -11.43 -9.91 8.32
N LYS A 125 -11.80 -9.83 9.59
CA LYS A 125 -12.24 -8.59 10.20
C LYS A 125 -11.16 -7.50 10.16
N GLY A 126 -11.48 -6.37 9.56
CA GLY A 126 -10.57 -5.22 9.43
C GLY A 126 -9.59 -5.31 8.26
N VAL A 127 -9.71 -6.32 7.41
CA VAL A 127 -8.98 -6.44 6.16
C VAL A 127 -9.82 -5.86 5.03
N GLY A 128 -9.25 -4.90 4.30
CA GLY A 128 -9.84 -4.33 3.09
C GLY A 128 -9.14 -4.84 1.83
N GLU A 129 -9.64 -4.44 0.66
CA GLU A 129 -9.12 -4.86 -0.66
C GLU A 129 -7.61 -4.70 -0.80
N TYR A 130 -7.07 -3.54 -0.38
CA TYR A 130 -5.63 -3.28 -0.39
C TYR A 130 -4.87 -4.29 0.48
N THR A 131 -5.27 -4.45 1.75
CA THR A 131 -4.58 -5.36 2.68
C THR A 131 -4.67 -6.81 2.22
N ALA A 132 -5.84 -7.22 1.68
CA ALA A 132 -6.00 -8.55 1.11
C ALA A 132 -5.09 -8.78 -0.10
N ALA A 133 -5.01 -7.81 -1.03
CA ALA A 133 -4.11 -7.88 -2.19
C ALA A 133 -2.63 -7.95 -1.76
N ALA A 134 -2.23 -7.14 -0.77
CA ALA A 134 -0.87 -7.14 -0.24
C ALA A 134 -0.51 -8.51 0.37
N ILE A 135 -1.33 -9.03 1.28
CA ILE A 135 -1.10 -10.35 1.90
C ILE A 135 -1.03 -11.44 0.82
N CYS A 136 -2.00 -11.48 -0.09
CA CYS A 136 -2.10 -12.51 -1.11
C CYS A 136 -0.93 -12.47 -2.10
N SER A 137 -0.51 -11.29 -2.52
CA SER A 137 0.62 -11.17 -3.43
C SER A 137 1.96 -11.42 -2.75
N PHE A 138 2.16 -10.94 -1.51
CA PHE A 138 3.45 -11.07 -0.83
C PHE A 138 3.69 -12.47 -0.25
N ALA A 139 2.65 -13.11 0.30
CA ALA A 139 2.77 -14.42 0.92
C ALA A 139 2.60 -15.59 -0.06
N TYR A 140 1.70 -15.44 -1.03
CA TYR A 140 1.23 -16.55 -1.86
C TYR A 140 1.49 -16.36 -3.35
N ASP A 141 2.13 -15.27 -3.74
CA ASP A 141 2.35 -14.89 -5.15
C ASP A 141 1.05 -14.87 -5.99
N ILE A 142 -0.11 -14.57 -5.34
CA ILE A 142 -1.38 -14.41 -6.04
C ILE A 142 -1.35 -13.08 -6.79
N PRO A 143 -1.65 -13.04 -8.10
CA PRO A 143 -1.55 -11.84 -8.92
C PRO A 143 -2.71 -10.87 -8.66
N LYS A 144 -2.66 -10.17 -7.54
CA LYS A 144 -3.56 -9.09 -7.12
C LYS A 144 -2.79 -7.80 -6.95
N ALA A 145 -3.13 -6.79 -7.74
CA ALA A 145 -2.49 -5.49 -7.67
C ALA A 145 -2.92 -4.73 -6.42
N VAL A 146 -1.95 -4.12 -5.74
CA VAL A 146 -2.21 -3.19 -4.64
C VAL A 146 -2.47 -1.78 -5.17
N VAL A 147 -3.40 -1.06 -4.55
CA VAL A 147 -3.67 0.34 -4.89
C VAL A 147 -3.75 1.16 -3.60
N ASP A 148 -2.64 1.79 -3.25
CA ASP A 148 -2.53 2.74 -2.14
C ASP A 148 -2.33 4.18 -2.64
N GLY A 149 -2.09 5.11 -1.73
CA GLY A 149 -1.83 6.50 -2.09
C GLY A 149 -0.59 6.71 -2.97
N ASN A 150 0.41 5.81 -2.87
CA ASN A 150 1.61 5.85 -3.70
C ASN A 150 1.28 5.37 -5.11
N VAL A 151 0.58 4.25 -5.23
CA VAL A 151 0.16 3.67 -6.52
C VAL A 151 -0.76 4.64 -7.28
N TYR A 152 -1.76 5.22 -6.61
CA TYR A 152 -2.60 6.27 -7.22
C TYR A 152 -1.77 7.40 -7.80
N ARG A 153 -0.76 7.87 -7.09
CA ARG A 153 0.09 8.98 -7.53
C ARG A 153 0.95 8.60 -8.72
N VAL A 154 1.60 7.44 -8.66
CA VAL A 154 2.46 6.95 -9.76
C VAL A 154 1.63 6.79 -11.03
N LEU A 155 0.52 6.06 -10.98
CA LEU A 155 -0.32 5.80 -12.14
C LEU A 155 -0.98 7.07 -12.68
N SER A 156 -1.51 7.94 -11.79
CA SER A 156 -2.10 9.21 -12.19
C SER A 156 -1.11 10.09 -12.93
N ARG A 157 0.13 10.20 -12.42
CA ARG A 157 1.18 11.01 -13.05
C ARG A 157 1.71 10.39 -14.32
N TRP A 158 2.04 9.11 -14.29
CA TRP A 158 2.61 8.44 -15.45
C TRP A 158 1.65 8.45 -16.64
N MET A 159 0.38 8.11 -16.42
CA MET A 159 -0.67 8.09 -17.46
C MET A 159 -1.37 9.43 -17.67
N GLY A 160 -1.04 10.48 -16.91
CA GLY A 160 -1.70 11.79 -17.01
C GLY A 160 -3.19 11.77 -16.66
N ILE A 161 -3.62 10.87 -15.75
CA ILE A 161 -5.05 10.67 -15.41
C ILE A 161 -5.48 11.70 -14.38
N ASP A 162 -6.49 12.50 -14.74
CA ASP A 162 -7.08 13.56 -13.90
C ASP A 162 -8.39 13.12 -13.21
N THR A 163 -8.85 11.89 -13.42
CA THR A 163 -10.00 11.31 -12.70
C THR A 163 -9.72 11.32 -11.19
N PRO A 164 -10.61 11.92 -10.36
CA PRO A 164 -10.38 12.00 -8.93
C PRO A 164 -10.30 10.62 -8.27
N ILE A 165 -9.21 10.36 -7.54
CA ILE A 165 -8.87 9.05 -6.96
C ILE A 165 -9.79 8.62 -5.80
N ASP A 166 -10.51 9.56 -5.21
CA ASP A 166 -11.41 9.33 -4.06
C ASP A 166 -12.88 9.11 -4.46
N THR A 167 -13.17 9.08 -5.76
CA THR A 167 -14.49 8.72 -6.32
C THR A 167 -14.59 7.22 -6.58
N THR A 168 -15.83 6.70 -6.63
CA THR A 168 -16.07 5.29 -7.00
C THR A 168 -15.55 4.98 -8.40
N THR A 169 -15.75 5.89 -9.36
CA THR A 169 -15.23 5.75 -10.72
C THR A 169 -13.71 5.73 -10.75
N GLY A 170 -13.06 6.66 -10.03
CA GLY A 170 -11.60 6.71 -9.93
C GLY A 170 -11.03 5.44 -9.30
N LYS A 171 -11.59 4.98 -8.18
CA LYS A 171 -11.14 3.75 -7.53
C LYS A 171 -11.19 2.54 -8.48
N LYS A 172 -12.30 2.37 -9.22
CA LYS A 172 -12.45 1.28 -10.20
C LYS A 172 -11.44 1.41 -11.35
N LEU A 173 -11.28 2.61 -11.91
CA LEU A 173 -10.33 2.87 -12.99
C LEU A 173 -8.90 2.51 -12.58
N PHE A 174 -8.44 3.02 -11.44
CA PHE A 174 -7.07 2.78 -10.99
C PHE A 174 -6.84 1.33 -10.53
N ALA A 175 -7.84 0.66 -9.96
CA ALA A 175 -7.75 -0.75 -9.62
C ALA A 175 -7.60 -1.62 -10.88
N GLN A 176 -8.39 -1.35 -11.93
CA GLN A 176 -8.29 -2.02 -13.21
C GLN A 176 -6.92 -1.77 -13.85
N LEU A 177 -6.48 -0.51 -13.93
CA LEU A 177 -5.21 -0.14 -14.53
C LEU A 177 -4.02 -0.76 -13.78
N ALA A 178 -4.04 -0.76 -12.45
CA ALA A 178 -2.99 -1.38 -11.65
C ALA A 178 -2.90 -2.89 -11.93
N GLN A 179 -4.05 -3.56 -12.10
CA GLN A 179 -4.09 -4.98 -12.42
C GLN A 179 -3.60 -5.28 -13.85
N GLU A 180 -3.96 -4.45 -14.83
CA GLU A 180 -3.54 -4.59 -16.23
C GLU A 180 -2.03 -4.36 -16.44
N LEU A 181 -1.42 -3.50 -15.61
CA LEU A 181 0.01 -3.19 -15.67
C LEU A 181 0.87 -4.14 -14.82
N MET A 182 0.25 -5.01 -14.05
CA MET A 182 0.96 -5.91 -13.16
C MET A 182 1.73 -7.00 -13.95
N ASP A 183 2.96 -7.24 -13.51
CA ASP A 183 3.64 -8.47 -13.88
C ASP A 183 3.09 -9.64 -13.04
N GLU A 184 2.19 -10.41 -13.63
CA GLU A 184 1.54 -11.54 -12.96
C GLU A 184 2.51 -12.69 -12.63
N SER A 185 3.68 -12.74 -13.25
CA SER A 185 4.73 -13.72 -12.92
C SER A 185 5.55 -13.36 -11.68
N ARG A 186 5.57 -12.06 -11.32
CA ARG A 186 6.32 -11.52 -10.17
C ARG A 186 5.45 -10.57 -9.33
N PRO A 187 4.25 -10.98 -8.86
CA PRO A 187 3.27 -10.07 -8.27
C PRO A 187 3.75 -9.40 -6.98
N ALA A 188 4.42 -10.14 -6.11
CA ALA A 188 4.99 -9.59 -4.88
C ALA A 188 6.02 -8.50 -5.18
N LEU A 189 6.93 -8.77 -6.11
CA LEU A 189 8.01 -7.87 -6.49
C LEU A 189 7.48 -6.60 -7.15
N TYR A 190 6.52 -6.74 -8.09
CA TYR A 190 5.86 -5.61 -8.74
C TYR A 190 5.15 -4.70 -7.73
N ASN A 191 4.35 -5.28 -6.85
CA ASN A 191 3.60 -4.51 -5.85
C ASN A 191 4.53 -3.76 -4.88
N GLN A 192 5.60 -4.40 -4.41
CA GLN A 192 6.60 -3.73 -3.58
C GLN A 192 7.33 -2.63 -4.34
N ALA A 193 7.67 -2.88 -5.62
CA ALA A 193 8.36 -1.92 -6.46
C ALA A 193 7.55 -0.64 -6.68
N ILE A 194 6.29 -0.75 -7.08
CA ILE A 194 5.46 0.43 -7.34
C ILE A 194 5.16 1.23 -6.07
N MET A 195 4.99 0.57 -4.92
CA MET A 195 4.80 1.22 -3.63
C MET A 195 6.05 2.01 -3.21
N ASP A 196 7.23 1.41 -3.30
CA ASP A 196 8.49 2.08 -2.97
C ASP A 196 8.84 3.18 -3.96
N PHE A 197 8.61 2.95 -5.24
CA PHE A 197 8.78 3.98 -6.27
C PHE A 197 7.93 5.21 -5.97
N GLY A 198 6.67 5.02 -5.58
CA GLY A 198 5.82 6.12 -5.14
C GLY A 198 6.30 6.80 -3.86
N ALA A 199 6.88 6.05 -2.93
CA ALA A 199 7.34 6.59 -1.65
C ALA A 199 8.68 7.34 -1.75
N LEU A 200 9.59 6.92 -2.63
CA LEU A 200 10.99 7.38 -2.70
C LEU A 200 11.30 8.21 -3.95
N GLN A 201 10.79 7.81 -5.12
CA GLN A 201 11.07 8.45 -6.41
C GLN A 201 9.97 9.43 -6.81
N CYS A 202 8.74 8.95 -6.98
CA CYS A 202 7.58 9.76 -7.36
C CYS A 202 6.88 10.34 -6.12
N THR A 203 7.61 11.10 -5.30
CA THR A 203 7.15 11.67 -4.03
C THR A 203 6.02 12.68 -4.20
N PRO A 204 5.19 12.93 -3.15
CA PRO A 204 4.09 13.91 -3.23
C PRO A 204 4.56 15.32 -3.57
N ALA A 205 5.64 15.77 -2.94
CA ALA A 205 6.24 17.08 -3.17
C ALA A 205 7.65 16.90 -3.72
N SER A 206 8.00 17.70 -4.73
CA SER A 206 9.34 17.74 -5.33
C SER A 206 9.90 16.36 -5.71
N PRO A 207 9.21 15.56 -6.55
CA PRO A 207 9.76 14.29 -7.02
C PRO A 207 11.00 14.53 -7.89
N ASP A 208 11.98 13.62 -7.80
CA ASP A 208 13.15 13.68 -8.68
C ASP A 208 12.80 13.11 -10.07
N CYS A 209 12.21 13.97 -10.92
CA CYS A 209 11.84 13.58 -12.27
C CYS A 209 13.04 13.45 -13.22
N LEU A 210 14.20 14.03 -12.88
CA LEU A 210 15.37 14.00 -13.75
C LEU A 210 16.05 12.63 -13.76
N SER A 211 16.06 11.94 -12.62
CA SER A 211 16.62 10.59 -12.49
C SER A 211 15.55 9.48 -12.64
N CYS A 212 14.30 9.86 -12.93
CA CYS A 212 13.18 8.93 -12.95
C CYS A 212 13.23 8.02 -14.20
N PRO A 213 13.23 6.66 -14.05
CA PRO A 213 13.27 5.74 -15.19
C PRO A 213 12.01 5.80 -16.08
N LEU A 214 10.92 6.39 -15.56
CA LEU A 214 9.67 6.61 -16.30
C LEU A 214 9.56 8.00 -16.94
N ALA A 215 10.59 8.87 -16.82
CA ALA A 215 10.50 10.27 -17.23
C ALA A 215 10.12 10.46 -18.70
N GLU A 216 10.69 9.68 -19.60
CA GLU A 216 10.46 9.77 -21.05
C GLU A 216 9.02 9.45 -21.48
N SER A 217 8.34 8.59 -20.71
CA SER A 217 6.95 8.17 -20.96
C SER A 217 5.94 8.82 -20.01
N CYS A 218 6.40 9.68 -19.08
CA CYS A 218 5.54 10.29 -18.07
C CYS A 218 4.71 11.45 -18.63
N LEU A 219 3.40 11.25 -18.79
CA LEU A 219 2.50 12.26 -19.34
C LEU A 219 2.33 13.50 -18.43
N ALA A 220 2.39 13.32 -17.10
CA ALA A 220 2.35 14.46 -16.18
C ALA A 220 3.60 15.34 -16.29
N LEU A 221 4.78 14.75 -16.53
CA LEU A 221 6.01 15.50 -16.75
C LEU A 221 5.94 16.27 -18.08
N ALA A 222 5.51 15.62 -19.15
CA ALA A 222 5.36 16.22 -20.47
C ALA A 222 4.35 17.37 -20.48
N SER A 223 3.25 17.25 -19.72
CA SER A 223 2.19 18.25 -19.61
C SER A 223 2.38 19.26 -18.47
N ARG A 224 3.46 19.16 -17.70
CA ARG A 224 3.75 20.01 -16.52
C ARG A 224 2.65 19.94 -15.44
N SER A 225 2.03 18.77 -15.27
CA SER A 225 0.94 18.55 -14.29
C SER A 225 1.36 17.69 -13.08
N VAL A 226 2.66 17.47 -12.88
CA VAL A 226 3.20 16.67 -11.77
C VAL A 226 2.71 17.15 -10.40
N ASP A 227 2.66 18.46 -10.17
CA ASP A 227 2.25 19.06 -8.89
C ASP A 227 0.73 19.03 -8.67
N VAL A 228 -0.04 18.80 -9.73
CA VAL A 228 -1.52 18.77 -9.70
C VAL A 228 -2.04 17.36 -9.48
N LEU A 229 -1.36 16.36 -10.01
CA LEU A 229 -1.77 14.96 -9.96
C LEU A 229 -1.21 14.21 -8.73
N PRO A 230 -1.99 13.32 -8.12
CA PRO A 230 -3.38 12.92 -8.43
C PRO A 230 -4.42 13.93 -7.94
N ILE A 231 -5.56 14.01 -8.63
CA ILE A 231 -6.70 14.84 -8.23
C ILE A 231 -7.53 14.14 -7.15
N LYS A 232 -8.04 14.92 -6.19
CA LYS A 232 -9.06 14.52 -5.22
C LYS A 232 -10.28 15.41 -5.33
N GLN A 233 -11.46 14.83 -5.36
CA GLN A 233 -12.72 15.57 -5.37
C GLN A 233 -13.00 16.20 -4.00
N HIS A 234 -12.71 15.46 -2.93
CA HIS A 234 -12.94 15.90 -1.56
C HIS A 234 -11.66 16.47 -0.95
N LYS A 235 -11.66 17.78 -0.67
CA LYS A 235 -10.58 18.40 0.11
C LYS A 235 -10.81 18.05 1.59
N THR A 236 -9.78 17.55 2.26
CA THR A 236 -9.83 17.31 3.70
C THR A 236 -10.08 18.62 4.43
N LYS A 237 -11.24 18.71 5.11
CA LYS A 237 -11.57 19.88 5.92
C LYS A 237 -10.72 19.82 7.20
N VAL A 238 -9.74 20.70 7.31
CA VAL A 238 -8.95 20.84 8.53
C VAL A 238 -9.80 21.56 9.57
N THR A 239 -10.04 20.90 10.70
CA THR A 239 -10.74 21.49 11.86
C THR A 239 -9.72 21.62 12.99
N SER A 240 -9.49 22.85 13.47
CA SER A 240 -8.69 23.07 14.67
C SER A 240 -9.57 22.80 15.91
N ARG A 241 -9.08 21.97 16.82
CA ARG A 241 -9.70 21.73 18.12
C ARG A 241 -8.76 22.22 19.19
N LEU A 242 -9.26 23.08 20.06
CA LEU A 242 -8.54 23.53 21.27
C LEU A 242 -8.97 22.63 22.42
N PHE A 243 -8.01 21.98 23.04
CA PHE A 243 -8.24 21.16 24.23
C PHE A 243 -7.68 21.90 25.45
N ASN A 244 -8.53 22.17 26.44
CA ASN A 244 -8.14 22.74 27.73
C ASN A 244 -8.06 21.59 28.73
N TYR A 245 -6.90 21.44 29.38
CA TYR A 245 -6.68 20.43 30.40
C TYR A 245 -6.55 21.12 31.75
N ILE A 246 -7.26 20.64 32.79
CA ILE A 246 -7.10 21.03 34.14
C ILE A 246 -6.29 19.95 34.84
N TYR A 247 -5.11 20.32 35.34
CA TYR A 247 -4.31 19.44 36.18
C TYR A 247 -4.71 19.65 37.64
N VAL A 248 -5.25 18.62 38.26
CA VAL A 248 -5.58 18.64 39.72
C VAL A 248 -4.56 17.76 40.41
N ARG A 249 -3.79 18.38 41.33
CA ARG A 249 -2.89 17.65 42.21
C ARG A 249 -3.64 17.41 43.54
N THR A 250 -3.88 16.15 43.89
CA THR A 250 -4.41 15.71 45.21
C THR A 250 -3.27 15.41 46.17
#